data_7afcd3f3c078c1c442322e2b573e2633
#
_entry.id   7afcd3f3c078c1c442322e2b573e2633
#
_cell.length_a   1.000
_cell.length_b   1.000
_cell.length_c   1.000
_cell.angle_alpha   90.00
_cell.angle_beta   90.00
_cell.angle_gamma   90.00
#
_symmetry.space_group_name_H-M   'P 1'
#
loop_
_entity.id
_entity.type
_entity.pdbx_description
1 polymer ?
#
loop_
_entity_poly.entity_id
_entity_poly.type
_entity_poly.pdbx_seq_one_letter_code
_entity_poly.pdbx_strand_id
1 'polypeptide(L)'
;ITAHASTPWKGADAIAAMAEIIAAIRRRIAACPVHPDLGASTVTFGQIEGGYRPYVVPDSCRVWIDMRLVPPTDTAGAAAIVEDAIAAAIKEIPGITAAYQITGNRPYVEKDEQSPLLNALSRACEEVTGEPAPVSFFPGYTDTAVIAGTLGNHNCMSYGPGDLELAHKPDEYVPCEDILRCEEVLTRLADNLLF
;
A
#
# COMPACT_ATOMS: atom_id res chain seq x y z
N ILE A 1 -22.46 18.10 14.00
CA ILE A 1 -23.31 19.17 14.54
C ILE A 1 -22.96 19.33 16.02
N THR A 2 -22.53 20.54 16.42
CA THR A 2 -22.17 20.83 17.81
C THR A 2 -23.38 20.80 18.75
N ALA A 3 -23.16 20.39 19.98
CA ALA A 3 -24.12 20.49 21.10
C ALA A 3 -23.35 20.52 22.42
N HIS A 4 -24.04 20.87 23.49
CA HIS A 4 -23.49 20.79 24.84
C HIS A 4 -23.37 19.29 25.25
N ALA A 5 -22.28 18.95 25.90
CA ALA A 5 -22.03 17.53 26.28
C ALA A 5 -23.10 16.91 27.19
N SER A 6 -23.86 17.72 27.93
CA SER A 6 -25.00 17.24 28.73
C SER A 6 -26.26 16.91 27.92
N THR A 7 -26.30 17.32 26.64
CA THR A 7 -27.44 17.10 25.72
C THR A 7 -26.92 16.61 24.34
N PRO A 8 -26.13 15.54 24.31
CA PRO A 8 -25.42 15.11 23.09
C PRO A 8 -26.37 14.71 21.95
N TRP A 9 -27.58 14.26 22.26
CA TRP A 9 -28.62 13.94 21.27
C TRP A 9 -29.12 15.12 20.44
N LYS A 10 -28.75 16.36 20.79
CA LYS A 10 -29.03 17.56 19.99
C LYS A 10 -27.97 17.83 18.95
N GLY A 11 -26.85 17.13 18.98
CA GLY A 11 -25.75 17.22 18.04
C GLY A 11 -25.60 15.95 17.21
N ALA A 12 -24.51 15.94 16.40
CA ALA A 12 -24.05 14.73 15.71
C ALA A 12 -22.54 14.64 15.91
N ASP A 13 -22.11 13.61 16.63
CA ASP A 13 -20.73 13.44 17.12
C ASP A 13 -19.84 12.91 16.01
N ALA A 14 -18.97 13.77 15.47
CA ALA A 14 -18.05 13.42 14.39
C ALA A 14 -16.92 12.48 14.87
N ILE A 15 -16.51 12.55 16.13
CA ILE A 15 -15.49 11.61 16.66
C ILE A 15 -16.10 10.23 16.87
N ALA A 16 -17.30 10.13 17.39
CA ALA A 16 -18.00 8.85 17.53
C ALA A 16 -18.22 8.19 16.14
N ALA A 17 -18.66 8.97 15.14
CA ALA A 17 -18.79 8.48 13.77
C ALA A 17 -17.47 8.01 13.18
N MET A 18 -16.39 8.74 13.42
CA MET A 18 -15.07 8.35 12.94
C MET A 18 -14.58 7.07 13.63
N ALA A 19 -14.86 6.86 14.90
CA ALA A 19 -14.53 5.62 15.61
C ALA A 19 -15.23 4.41 14.98
N GLU A 20 -16.50 4.54 14.60
CA GLU A 20 -17.25 3.49 13.89
C GLU A 20 -16.67 3.22 12.49
N ILE A 21 -16.33 4.29 11.74
CA ILE A 21 -15.69 4.17 10.42
C ILE A 21 -14.36 3.42 10.54
N ILE A 22 -13.50 3.80 11.47
CA ILE A 22 -12.21 3.15 11.73
C ILE A 22 -12.40 1.67 12.06
N ALA A 23 -13.32 1.36 12.96
CA ALA A 23 -13.60 -0.02 13.37
C ALA A 23 -14.15 -0.86 12.21
N ALA A 24 -15.03 -0.29 11.38
CA ALA A 24 -15.59 -0.96 10.21
C ALA A 24 -14.52 -1.23 9.15
N ILE A 25 -13.68 -0.24 8.80
CA ILE A 25 -12.58 -0.41 7.85
C ILE A 25 -11.62 -1.50 8.33
N ARG A 26 -11.20 -1.46 9.59
CA ARG A 26 -10.30 -2.45 10.16
C ARG A 26 -10.85 -3.88 10.04
N ARG A 27 -12.12 -4.10 10.39
CA ARG A 27 -12.76 -5.41 10.26
C ARG A 27 -12.84 -5.89 8.82
N ARG A 28 -13.15 -4.99 7.88
CA ARG A 28 -13.31 -5.34 6.45
C ARG A 28 -11.96 -5.65 5.80
N ILE A 29 -10.92 -4.87 6.09
CA ILE A 29 -9.56 -5.16 5.60
C ILE A 29 -9.06 -6.50 6.15
N ALA A 30 -9.30 -6.79 7.43
CA ALA A 30 -8.93 -8.07 8.02
C ALA A 30 -9.71 -9.28 7.44
N ALA A 31 -10.86 -9.04 6.79
CA ALA A 31 -11.66 -10.06 6.12
C ALA A 31 -11.34 -10.20 4.61
N CYS A 32 -10.43 -9.37 4.07
CA CYS A 32 -9.98 -9.51 2.69
C CYS A 32 -9.23 -10.83 2.48
N PRO A 33 -9.25 -11.39 1.27
CA PRO A 33 -8.45 -12.58 0.95
C PRO A 33 -6.98 -12.39 1.27
N VAL A 34 -6.35 -13.44 1.77
CA VAL A 34 -4.91 -13.48 2.04
C VAL A 34 -4.20 -13.98 0.79
N HIS A 35 -3.20 -13.24 0.32
CA HIS A 35 -2.37 -13.66 -0.80
C HIS A 35 -1.36 -14.72 -0.32
N PRO A 36 -1.12 -15.82 -1.07
CA PRO A 36 -0.24 -16.90 -0.62
C PRO A 36 1.21 -16.45 -0.36
N ASP A 37 1.70 -15.48 -1.13
CA ASP A 37 3.10 -15.02 -1.03
C ASP A 37 3.22 -13.68 -0.29
N LEU A 38 2.27 -12.75 -0.50
CA LEU A 38 2.31 -11.40 0.06
C LEU A 38 1.62 -11.27 1.42
N GLY A 39 0.88 -12.30 1.84
CA GLY A 39 0.14 -12.27 3.10
C GLY A 39 -1.17 -11.48 3.01
N ALA A 40 -1.54 -10.81 4.10
CA ALA A 40 -2.81 -10.08 4.23
C ALA A 40 -2.67 -8.60 3.87
N SER A 41 -3.73 -8.01 3.32
CA SER A 41 -3.85 -6.55 3.25
C SER A 41 -3.83 -5.94 4.65
N THR A 42 -3.22 -4.76 4.79
CA THR A 42 -3.12 -4.07 6.08
C THR A 42 -3.66 -2.65 6.00
N VAL A 43 -4.05 -2.10 7.16
CA VAL A 43 -4.49 -0.72 7.29
C VAL A 43 -3.87 -0.08 8.53
N THR A 44 -3.34 1.12 8.37
CA THR A 44 -2.82 1.97 9.43
C THR A 44 -3.57 3.30 9.44
N PHE A 45 -4.04 3.70 10.62
CA PHE A 45 -4.61 5.02 10.86
C PHE A 45 -3.52 5.88 11.48
N GLY A 46 -2.75 6.55 10.61
CA GLY A 46 -1.50 7.20 11.01
C GLY A 46 -1.68 8.51 11.73
N GLN A 47 -2.80 9.20 11.52
CA GLN A 47 -3.11 10.48 12.16
C GLN A 47 -4.62 10.65 12.26
N ILE A 48 -5.08 11.24 13.35
CA ILE A 48 -6.47 11.62 13.57
C ILE A 48 -6.55 13.00 14.23
N GLU A 49 -7.47 13.82 13.77
CA GLU A 49 -7.73 15.17 14.31
C GLU A 49 -9.24 15.38 14.46
N GLY A 50 -9.69 15.89 15.60
CA GLY A 50 -11.12 16.17 15.79
C GLY A 50 -11.43 16.77 17.14
N GLY A 51 -12.54 17.53 17.17
CA GLY A 51 -12.99 18.23 18.38
C GLY A 51 -12.08 19.36 18.82
N TYR A 52 -12.49 20.12 19.83
CA TYR A 52 -11.72 21.24 20.38
C TYR A 52 -11.93 21.46 21.88
N ARG A 53 -13.02 20.94 22.45
CA ARG A 53 -13.34 21.05 23.88
C ARG A 53 -14.07 19.79 24.39
N PRO A 54 -13.74 19.26 25.57
CA PRO A 54 -14.33 18.01 26.07
C PRO A 54 -15.81 18.12 26.47
N TYR A 55 -16.33 19.36 26.59
CA TYR A 55 -17.74 19.62 26.96
C TYR A 55 -18.61 20.03 25.75
N VAL A 56 -18.11 19.85 24.53
CA VAL A 56 -18.83 20.15 23.29
C VAL A 56 -18.81 18.91 22.38
N VAL A 57 -19.98 18.50 21.89
CA VAL A 57 -20.07 17.46 20.86
C VAL A 57 -19.30 17.92 19.61
N PRO A 58 -18.31 17.16 19.13
CA PRO A 58 -17.45 17.56 18.03
C PRO A 58 -18.20 17.56 16.70
N ASP A 59 -18.02 18.61 15.91
CA ASP A 59 -18.64 18.77 14.59
C ASP A 59 -17.75 18.31 13.44
N SER A 60 -16.49 18.02 13.72
CA SER A 60 -15.53 17.56 12.71
C SER A 60 -14.56 16.54 13.28
N CYS A 61 -14.18 15.59 12.41
CA CYS A 61 -13.11 14.64 12.65
C CYS A 61 -12.50 14.24 11.32
N ARG A 62 -11.17 14.17 11.26
CA ARG A 62 -10.41 13.77 10.09
C ARG A 62 -9.40 12.68 10.46
N VAL A 63 -9.21 11.73 9.57
CA VAL A 63 -8.22 10.66 9.72
C VAL A 63 -7.42 10.48 8.44
N TRP A 64 -6.12 10.19 8.57
CA TRP A 64 -5.24 9.79 7.48
C TRP A 64 -5.00 8.29 7.57
N ILE A 65 -5.23 7.62 6.44
CA ILE A 65 -5.24 6.16 6.37
C ILE A 65 -4.22 5.73 5.32
N ASP A 66 -3.32 4.82 5.69
CA ASP A 66 -2.46 4.07 4.77
C ASP A 66 -2.98 2.63 4.67
N MET A 67 -3.28 2.20 3.45
CA MET A 67 -3.71 0.84 3.15
C MET A 67 -2.66 0.17 2.27
N ARG A 68 -2.15 -1.00 2.72
CA ARG A 68 -1.28 -1.85 1.92
C ARG A 68 -2.11 -3.01 1.40
N LEU A 69 -2.37 -2.97 0.10
CA LEU A 69 -3.29 -3.90 -0.55
C LEU A 69 -2.52 -5.02 -1.23
N VAL A 70 -3.06 -6.23 -1.17
CA VAL A 70 -2.55 -7.39 -1.89
C VAL A 70 -3.65 -7.96 -2.78
N PRO A 71 -3.32 -8.60 -3.92
CA PRO A 71 -4.31 -9.21 -4.78
C PRO A 71 -5.21 -10.19 -4.02
N PRO A 72 -6.49 -10.30 -4.35
CA PRO A 72 -7.21 -9.59 -5.42
C PRO A 72 -7.78 -8.22 -4.98
N THR A 73 -7.44 -7.71 -3.79
CA THR A 73 -7.96 -6.44 -3.29
C THR A 73 -7.17 -5.29 -3.90
N ASP A 74 -7.81 -4.48 -4.69
CA ASP A 74 -7.25 -3.31 -5.35
C ASP A 74 -7.76 -1.98 -4.75
N THR A 75 -7.40 -0.86 -5.37
CA THR A 75 -7.83 0.47 -4.96
C THR A 75 -9.36 0.63 -5.03
N ALA A 76 -10.02 0.03 -5.99
CA ALA A 76 -11.48 0.09 -6.10
C ALA A 76 -12.15 -0.70 -4.95
N GLY A 77 -11.62 -1.86 -4.61
CA GLY A 77 -12.05 -2.63 -3.45
C GLY A 77 -11.83 -1.89 -2.13
N ALA A 78 -10.69 -1.21 -1.97
CA ALA A 78 -10.44 -0.37 -0.80
C ALA A 78 -11.40 0.83 -0.72
N ALA A 79 -11.68 1.49 -1.83
CA ALA A 79 -12.67 2.57 -1.90
C ALA A 79 -14.06 2.10 -1.48
N ALA A 80 -14.52 0.95 -1.99
CA ALA A 80 -15.79 0.36 -1.60
C ALA A 80 -15.85 0.04 -0.09
N ILE A 81 -14.76 -0.44 0.50
CA ILE A 81 -14.66 -0.68 1.95
C ILE A 81 -14.87 0.63 2.74
N VAL A 82 -14.27 1.73 2.29
CA VAL A 82 -14.42 3.05 2.93
C VAL A 82 -15.84 3.58 2.77
N GLU A 83 -16.41 3.49 1.56
CA GLU A 83 -17.79 3.94 1.26
C GLU A 83 -18.81 3.20 2.12
N ASP A 84 -18.69 1.89 2.21
CA ASP A 84 -19.55 1.07 3.05
C ASP A 84 -19.41 1.40 4.55
N ALA A 85 -18.18 1.69 5.01
CA ALA A 85 -17.95 2.10 6.40
C ALA A 85 -18.59 3.46 6.69
N ILE A 86 -18.48 4.41 5.76
CA ILE A 86 -19.13 5.72 5.83
C ILE A 86 -20.66 5.56 5.85
N ALA A 87 -21.22 4.77 4.94
CA ALA A 87 -22.66 4.54 4.87
C ALA A 87 -23.22 3.92 6.17
N ALA A 88 -22.48 2.99 6.77
CA ALA A 88 -22.85 2.40 8.05
C ALA A 88 -22.84 3.42 9.20
N ALA A 89 -21.80 4.27 9.26
CA ALA A 89 -21.69 5.31 10.31
C ALA A 89 -22.77 6.38 10.18
N ILE A 90 -23.10 6.80 8.95
CA ILE A 90 -24.21 7.77 8.70
C ILE A 90 -25.55 7.22 9.17
N LYS A 91 -25.78 5.91 8.99
CA LYS A 91 -26.99 5.22 9.44
C LYS A 91 -27.06 5.14 10.96
N GLU A 92 -25.93 4.90 11.62
CA GLU A 92 -25.84 4.76 13.07
C GLU A 92 -25.93 6.10 13.80
N ILE A 93 -25.34 7.16 13.23
CA ILE A 93 -25.28 8.50 13.83
C ILE A 93 -25.93 9.51 12.86
N PRO A 94 -27.25 9.75 13.00
CA PRO A 94 -27.97 10.69 12.15
C PRO A 94 -27.39 12.12 12.22
N GLY A 95 -27.33 12.79 11.08
CA GLY A 95 -26.82 14.15 10.96
C GLY A 95 -25.32 14.24 10.65
N ILE A 96 -24.63 13.10 10.53
CA ILE A 96 -23.25 13.05 10.03
C ILE A 96 -23.25 13.12 8.50
N THR A 97 -22.23 13.81 7.96
CA THR A 97 -21.81 13.72 6.57
C THR A 97 -20.33 13.36 6.55
N ALA A 98 -19.92 12.51 5.63
CA ALA A 98 -18.53 12.12 5.47
C ALA A 98 -18.17 12.00 4.00
N ALA A 99 -16.90 12.27 3.69
CA ALA A 99 -16.31 12.13 2.39
C ALA A 99 -14.86 11.64 2.55
N TYR A 100 -14.30 11.08 1.50
CA TYR A 100 -12.89 10.69 1.46
C TYR A 100 -12.22 11.20 0.19
N GLN A 101 -10.90 11.24 0.21
CA GLN A 101 -10.06 11.55 -0.93
C GLN A 101 -8.90 10.57 -0.96
N ILE A 102 -8.63 9.99 -2.13
CA ILE A 102 -7.43 9.22 -2.37
C ILE A 102 -6.30 10.20 -2.73
N THR A 103 -5.30 10.31 -1.86
CA THR A 103 -4.16 11.22 -2.03
C THR A 103 -2.95 10.55 -2.67
N GLY A 104 -2.93 9.23 -2.73
CA GLY A 104 -1.91 8.44 -3.41
C GLY A 104 -2.48 7.10 -3.82
N ASN A 105 -2.21 6.70 -5.05
CA ASN A 105 -2.56 5.39 -5.57
C ASN A 105 -1.31 4.76 -6.19
N ARG A 106 -0.85 3.68 -5.55
CA ARG A 106 0.33 2.93 -5.96
C ARG A 106 -0.05 1.46 -5.99
N PRO A 107 -0.57 0.96 -7.14
CA PRO A 107 -1.02 -0.41 -7.26
C PRO A 107 0.15 -1.38 -7.06
N TYR A 108 -0.16 -2.58 -6.61
CA TYR A 108 0.80 -3.66 -6.62
C TYR A 108 1.18 -4.03 -8.07
N VAL A 109 2.36 -4.61 -8.23
CA VAL A 109 2.83 -5.18 -9.51
C VAL A 109 2.88 -6.68 -9.34
N GLU A 110 2.02 -7.40 -10.05
CA GLU A 110 2.02 -8.86 -10.05
C GLU A 110 3.18 -9.39 -10.88
N LYS A 111 3.68 -10.56 -10.48
CA LYS A 111 4.65 -11.31 -11.28
C LYS A 111 3.99 -11.74 -12.60
N ASP A 112 4.59 -11.36 -13.71
CA ASP A 112 4.26 -11.88 -15.03
C ASP A 112 5.38 -12.84 -15.50
N GLU A 113 5.10 -14.14 -15.50
CA GLU A 113 6.07 -15.15 -15.96
C GLU A 113 6.36 -15.07 -17.45
N GLN A 114 5.51 -14.39 -18.23
CA GLN A 114 5.71 -14.16 -19.65
C GLN A 114 6.39 -12.80 -19.94
N SER A 115 6.74 -12.03 -18.90
CA SER A 115 7.42 -10.77 -19.04
C SER A 115 8.72 -10.91 -19.84
N PRO A 116 8.86 -10.23 -20.99
CA PRO A 116 10.10 -10.25 -21.77
C PRO A 116 11.30 -9.75 -20.96
N LEU A 117 11.09 -8.74 -20.10
CA LEU A 117 12.14 -8.20 -19.25
C LEU A 117 12.58 -9.19 -18.18
N LEU A 118 11.65 -9.90 -17.53
CA LEU A 118 11.98 -10.94 -16.56
C LEU A 118 12.81 -12.05 -17.21
N ASN A 119 12.39 -12.51 -18.38
CA ASN A 119 13.09 -13.57 -19.10
C ASN A 119 14.48 -13.12 -19.55
N ALA A 120 14.64 -11.89 -20.02
CA ALA A 120 15.94 -11.32 -20.41
C ALA A 120 16.86 -11.15 -19.20
N LEU A 121 16.34 -10.63 -18.07
CA LEU A 121 17.11 -10.49 -16.83
C LEU A 121 17.55 -11.84 -16.27
N SER A 122 16.64 -12.83 -16.23
CA SER A 122 16.96 -14.18 -15.74
C SER A 122 18.09 -14.82 -16.57
N ARG A 123 18.05 -14.64 -17.90
CA ARG A 123 19.12 -15.11 -18.80
C ARG A 123 20.44 -14.40 -18.53
N ALA A 124 20.42 -13.06 -18.39
CA ALA A 124 21.62 -12.29 -18.08
C ALA A 124 22.25 -12.72 -16.75
N CYS A 125 21.41 -12.98 -15.71
CA CYS A 125 21.90 -13.54 -14.45
C CYS A 125 22.55 -14.91 -14.63
N GLU A 126 21.92 -15.82 -15.36
CA GLU A 126 22.47 -17.16 -15.61
C GLU A 126 23.79 -17.10 -16.36
N GLU A 127 23.93 -16.21 -17.36
CA GLU A 127 25.16 -16.01 -18.11
C GLU A 127 26.31 -15.48 -17.23
N VAL A 128 26.02 -14.65 -16.23
CA VAL A 128 27.04 -14.01 -15.36
C VAL A 128 27.32 -14.86 -14.11
N THR A 129 26.30 -15.46 -13.50
CA THR A 129 26.43 -16.12 -12.20
C THR A 129 26.38 -17.65 -12.28
N GLY A 130 25.94 -18.19 -13.41
CA GLY A 130 25.70 -19.63 -13.60
C GLY A 130 24.32 -20.10 -13.11
N GLU A 131 23.50 -19.19 -12.54
CA GLU A 131 22.16 -19.50 -12.05
C GLU A 131 21.17 -18.40 -12.48
N PRO A 132 19.89 -18.76 -12.77
CA PRO A 132 18.87 -17.78 -13.09
C PRO A 132 18.56 -16.88 -11.88
N ALA A 133 18.08 -15.67 -12.13
CA ALA A 133 17.69 -14.75 -11.08
C ALA A 133 16.60 -15.35 -10.19
N PRO A 134 16.78 -15.41 -8.86
CA PRO A 134 15.70 -15.76 -7.96
C PRO A 134 14.63 -14.65 -7.97
N VAL A 135 13.39 -15.04 -8.23
CA VAL A 135 12.24 -14.11 -8.18
C VAL A 135 11.61 -14.18 -6.82
N SER A 136 11.54 -13.06 -6.14
CA SER A 136 10.90 -12.93 -4.83
C SER A 136 9.89 -11.80 -4.80
N PHE A 137 9.18 -11.67 -3.71
CA PHE A 137 8.19 -10.62 -3.49
C PHE A 137 8.75 -9.57 -2.54
N PHE A 138 8.56 -8.31 -2.90
CA PHE A 138 8.91 -7.20 -2.04
C PHE A 138 7.63 -6.58 -1.46
N PRO A 139 7.41 -6.66 -0.14
CA PRO A 139 6.20 -6.13 0.49
C PRO A 139 6.21 -4.61 0.64
N GLY A 140 7.33 -3.96 0.33
CA GLY A 140 7.50 -2.52 0.38
C GLY A 140 7.02 -1.82 -0.89
N TYR A 141 7.40 -0.56 -1.02
CA TYR A 141 7.12 0.29 -2.17
C TYR A 141 8.40 0.53 -2.98
N THR A 142 8.30 0.42 -4.30
CA THR A 142 9.35 0.80 -5.24
C THR A 142 8.75 1.61 -6.38
N ASP A 143 9.58 2.26 -7.18
CA ASP A 143 9.16 3.05 -8.35
C ASP A 143 8.46 2.20 -9.43
N THR A 144 8.57 0.88 -9.39
CA THR A 144 7.80 -0.02 -10.27
C THR A 144 6.30 0.19 -10.13
N ALA A 145 5.80 0.47 -8.92
CA ALA A 145 4.39 0.78 -8.71
C ALA A 145 3.96 2.11 -9.37
N VAL A 146 4.88 3.08 -9.52
CA VAL A 146 4.61 4.31 -10.29
C VAL A 146 4.60 4.01 -11.79
N ILE A 147 5.56 3.23 -12.27
CA ILE A 147 5.65 2.83 -13.68
C ILE A 147 4.40 2.05 -14.08
N ALA A 148 4.01 1.04 -13.30
CA ALA A 148 2.81 0.26 -13.56
C ALA A 148 1.53 1.10 -13.46
N GLY A 149 1.38 1.89 -12.37
CA GLY A 149 0.16 2.66 -12.11
C GLY A 149 -0.01 3.90 -12.99
N THR A 150 1.08 4.60 -13.33
CA THR A 150 1.01 5.85 -14.10
C THR A 150 1.13 5.61 -15.61
N LEU A 151 2.02 4.70 -16.01
CA LEU A 151 2.29 4.42 -17.42
C LEU A 151 1.56 3.18 -17.94
N GLY A 152 0.89 2.41 -17.06
CA GLY A 152 0.24 1.17 -17.43
C GLY A 152 1.21 0.08 -17.90
N ASN A 153 2.51 0.24 -17.61
CA ASN A 153 3.53 -0.73 -18.00
C ASN A 153 3.80 -1.70 -16.86
N HIS A 154 3.25 -2.90 -16.95
CA HIS A 154 3.44 -3.98 -15.99
C HIS A 154 4.69 -4.83 -16.25
N ASN A 155 5.40 -4.60 -17.37
CA ASN A 155 6.69 -5.21 -17.67
C ASN A 155 7.81 -4.42 -16.96
N CYS A 156 7.75 -4.41 -15.63
CA CYS A 156 8.70 -3.70 -14.77
C CYS A 156 8.98 -4.50 -13.49
N MET A 157 10.17 -4.37 -12.96
CA MET A 157 10.62 -5.06 -11.75
C MET A 157 11.75 -4.29 -11.08
N SER A 158 12.04 -4.62 -9.83
CA SER A 158 13.22 -4.14 -9.11
C SER A 158 14.30 -5.22 -9.17
N TYR A 159 15.53 -4.81 -9.44
CA TYR A 159 16.72 -5.64 -9.38
C TYR A 159 17.88 -4.80 -8.84
N GLY A 160 18.67 -5.34 -7.96
CA GLY A 160 19.77 -4.61 -7.34
C GLY A 160 20.69 -5.50 -6.51
N PRO A 161 21.84 -4.98 -6.06
CA PRO A 161 22.79 -5.69 -5.23
C PRO A 161 22.40 -5.69 -3.76
N GLY A 162 22.95 -6.63 -2.97
CA GLY A 162 22.79 -6.71 -1.53
C GLY A 162 21.58 -7.49 -1.07
N ASP A 163 21.43 -7.55 0.27
CA ASP A 163 20.34 -8.25 0.94
C ASP A 163 19.27 -7.26 1.41
N LEU A 164 18.05 -7.43 0.90
CA LEU A 164 16.91 -6.59 1.25
C LEU A 164 16.55 -6.64 2.74
N GLU A 165 16.90 -7.72 3.45
CA GLU A 165 16.65 -7.81 4.89
C GLU A 165 17.47 -6.82 5.71
N LEU A 166 18.56 -6.29 5.14
CA LEU A 166 19.39 -5.28 5.79
C LEU A 166 18.85 -3.86 5.61
N ALA A 167 17.91 -3.65 4.69
CA ALA A 167 17.37 -2.33 4.38
C ALA A 167 16.78 -1.63 5.62
N HIS A 168 17.16 -0.37 5.82
CA HIS A 168 16.73 0.49 6.94
C HIS A 168 17.14 -0.01 8.34
N LYS A 169 18.09 -0.95 8.43
CA LYS A 169 18.65 -1.40 9.70
C LYS A 169 19.91 -0.60 10.06
N PRO A 170 20.24 -0.50 11.36
CA PRO A 170 21.57 -0.05 11.75
C PRO A 170 22.64 -0.92 11.08
N ASP A 171 23.73 -0.28 10.63
CA ASP A 171 24.83 -0.96 9.91
C ASP A 171 24.42 -1.60 8.57
N GLU A 172 23.39 -1.07 7.88
CA GLU A 172 23.06 -1.45 6.52
C GLU A 172 24.29 -1.35 5.61
N TYR A 173 24.56 -2.39 4.84
CA TYR A 173 25.68 -2.45 3.91
C TYR A 173 25.36 -3.26 2.67
N VAL A 174 26.14 -3.04 1.61
CA VAL A 174 26.13 -3.85 0.38
C VAL A 174 27.58 -4.32 0.14
N PRO A 175 27.82 -5.63 -0.05
CA PRO A 175 29.13 -6.13 -0.46
C PRO A 175 29.56 -5.53 -1.79
N CYS A 176 30.82 -5.10 -1.90
CA CYS A 176 31.34 -4.54 -3.16
C CYS A 176 31.26 -5.53 -4.32
N GLU A 177 31.44 -6.82 -4.07
CA GLU A 177 31.30 -7.88 -5.08
C GLU A 177 29.88 -8.00 -5.63
N ASP A 178 28.86 -7.72 -4.81
CA ASP A 178 27.47 -7.74 -5.28
C ASP A 178 27.18 -6.54 -6.19
N ILE A 179 27.80 -5.38 -5.92
CA ILE A 179 27.70 -4.20 -6.79
C ILE A 179 28.30 -4.51 -8.16
N LEU A 180 29.51 -5.09 -8.20
CA LEU A 180 30.19 -5.44 -9.44
C LEU A 180 29.42 -6.50 -10.23
N ARG A 181 28.90 -7.51 -9.55
CA ARG A 181 28.05 -8.54 -10.17
C ARG A 181 26.77 -7.95 -10.76
N CYS A 182 26.12 -7.05 -10.02
CA CYS A 182 24.93 -6.36 -10.50
C CYS A 182 25.21 -5.49 -11.74
N GLU A 183 26.33 -4.78 -11.76
CA GLU A 183 26.79 -4.01 -12.93
C GLU A 183 26.98 -4.93 -14.15
N GLU A 184 27.64 -6.06 -14.00
CA GLU A 184 27.87 -7.02 -15.07
C GLU A 184 26.56 -7.60 -15.62
N VAL A 185 25.62 -7.97 -14.73
CA VAL A 185 24.29 -8.48 -15.13
C VAL A 185 23.51 -7.40 -15.89
N LEU A 186 23.49 -6.16 -15.40
CA LEU A 186 22.77 -5.08 -16.07
C LEU A 186 23.39 -4.72 -17.43
N THR A 187 24.72 -4.78 -17.54
CA THR A 187 25.42 -4.58 -18.81
C THR A 187 25.03 -5.68 -19.79
N ARG A 188 25.07 -6.94 -19.38
CA ARG A 188 24.65 -8.09 -20.19
C ARG A 188 23.19 -7.99 -20.62
N LEU A 189 22.30 -7.58 -19.70
CA LEU A 189 20.89 -7.36 -19.99
C LEU A 189 20.71 -6.29 -21.06
N ALA A 190 21.43 -5.16 -20.94
CA ALA A 190 21.38 -4.07 -21.92
C ALA A 190 21.87 -4.53 -23.31
N ASP A 191 22.97 -5.26 -23.36
CA ASP A 191 23.50 -5.83 -24.61
C ASP A 191 22.47 -6.75 -25.28
N ASN A 192 21.84 -7.66 -24.49
CA ASN A 192 20.86 -8.61 -25.00
C ASN A 192 19.53 -7.97 -25.46
N LEU A 193 19.21 -6.76 -24.98
CA LEU A 193 17.98 -6.06 -25.33
C LEU A 193 18.16 -5.02 -26.46
N LEU A 194 19.38 -4.49 -26.64
CA LEU A 194 19.63 -3.36 -27.54
C LEU A 194 20.38 -3.74 -28.81
N PHE A 195 21.07 -4.88 -28.79
CA PHE A 195 21.91 -5.38 -29.88
C PHE A 195 21.65 -6.84 -30.20
#